data_ea1ecf6d22e43689621afc47fb0dadc9
#
_entry.id   ea1ecf6d22e43689621afc47fb0dadc9
#
_cell.length_a   1.000
_cell.length_b   1.000
_cell.length_c   1.000
_cell.angle_alpha   90.00
_cell.angle_beta   90.00
_cell.angle_gamma   90.00
#
_symmetry.space_group_name_H-M   'P 1'
#
loop_
_entity.id
_entity.type
_entity.pdbx_description
1 polymer ?
#
loop_
_entity_poly.entity_id
_entity_poly.type
_entity_poly.pdbx_seq_one_letter_code
_entity_poly.pdbx_strand_id
1 'polypeptide(L)'
;MLDCSRNAVMKPQKIKEFIDILAEIGYNTLELYMEDTYEVEGEPYFGYLRGGYSTTELKDLDKYAAEKGIELVPSIQTLAHFNNLAKLPHYEDIIDIGDILLVENDKTYALIDKMFASLSKTFTSRIVNIGMDEAHYIGLGKYLDEHGYKNRYELLLGHLERVAEIADKYGFTLHMWSDMFFRIENCGKYYGKDLCVSENLSEKIPANVELVYWDYYHTETEDYETMMKAHKAIKNDFWFAGGAWCWGGFAPFNCYTLKSMKAAM
;
A
#
# COMPACT_ATOMS: atom_id res chain seq x y z
N MET A 1 -7.00 6.02 7.05
CA MET A 1 -7.18 5.07 5.92
C MET A 1 -8.49 4.33 6.06
N LEU A 2 -9.22 4.12 4.96
CA LEU A 2 -10.45 3.33 4.88
C LEU A 2 -10.22 2.16 3.92
N ASP A 3 -10.41 0.92 4.40
CA ASP A 3 -10.29 -0.27 3.56
C ASP A 3 -11.51 -0.42 2.64
N CYS A 4 -11.26 -0.37 1.34
CA CYS A 4 -12.22 -0.54 0.26
C CYS A 4 -11.90 -1.77 -0.62
N SER A 5 -11.01 -2.66 -0.16
CA SER A 5 -10.48 -3.79 -0.94
C SER A 5 -11.05 -5.15 -0.54
N ARG A 6 -11.76 -5.23 0.57
CA ARG A 6 -12.32 -6.50 1.10
C ARG A 6 -13.79 -6.66 0.72
N ASN A 7 -14.49 -7.58 1.37
CA ASN A 7 -15.93 -7.75 1.19
C ASN A 7 -16.69 -6.49 1.60
N ALA A 8 -17.80 -6.21 0.95
CA ALA A 8 -18.63 -5.05 1.23
C ALA A 8 -17.90 -3.70 1.03
N VAL A 9 -17.34 -3.52 -0.15
CA VAL A 9 -16.80 -2.21 -0.60
C VAL A 9 -17.83 -1.12 -0.33
N MET A 10 -17.40 -0.05 0.36
CA MET A 10 -18.30 1.02 0.80
C MET A 10 -18.82 1.81 -0.40
N LYS A 11 -20.13 2.04 -0.47
CA LYS A 11 -20.73 2.84 -1.53
C LYS A 11 -20.23 4.30 -1.47
N PRO A 12 -20.07 4.98 -2.63
CA PRO A 12 -19.58 6.38 -2.66
C PRO A 12 -20.33 7.32 -1.72
N GLN A 13 -21.66 7.18 -1.61
CA GLN A 13 -22.46 7.98 -0.69
C GLN A 13 -22.04 7.79 0.77
N LYS A 14 -21.67 6.57 1.17
CA LYS A 14 -21.21 6.29 2.54
C LYS A 14 -19.79 6.81 2.80
N ILE A 15 -18.95 6.85 1.78
CA ILE A 15 -17.64 7.52 1.87
C ILE A 15 -17.83 9.02 2.10
N LYS A 16 -18.80 9.67 1.43
CA LYS A 16 -19.13 11.09 1.65
C LYS A 16 -19.57 11.36 3.11
N GLU A 17 -20.46 10.51 3.63
CA GLU A 17 -20.86 10.61 5.04
C GLU A 17 -19.66 10.43 6.00
N PHE A 18 -18.71 9.55 5.66
CA PHE A 18 -17.49 9.34 6.42
C PHE A 18 -16.54 10.56 6.32
N ILE A 19 -16.42 11.16 5.14
CA ILE A 19 -15.68 12.42 4.92
C ILE A 19 -16.26 13.54 5.79
N ASP A 20 -17.59 13.69 5.89
CA ASP A 20 -18.23 14.69 6.75
C ASP A 20 -17.84 14.51 8.22
N ILE A 21 -17.86 13.26 8.72
CA ILE A 21 -17.45 12.95 10.09
C ILE A 21 -15.96 13.29 10.31
N LEU A 22 -15.09 12.90 9.38
CA LEU A 22 -13.65 13.17 9.49
C LEU A 22 -13.35 14.68 9.50
N ALA A 23 -14.03 15.44 8.64
CA ALA A 23 -13.89 16.89 8.60
C ALA A 23 -14.35 17.55 9.91
N GLU A 24 -15.49 17.09 10.48
CA GLU A 24 -16.02 17.61 11.74
C GLU A 24 -15.07 17.36 12.92
N ILE A 25 -14.38 16.21 12.96
CA ILE A 25 -13.43 15.88 14.03
C ILE A 25 -11.99 16.36 13.74
N GLY A 26 -11.78 17.09 12.63
CA GLY A 26 -10.54 17.82 12.34
C GLY A 26 -9.48 17.02 11.56
N TYR A 27 -9.83 15.94 10.90
CA TYR A 27 -8.93 15.29 9.94
C TYR A 27 -8.81 16.11 8.65
N ASN A 28 -7.63 16.06 8.04
CA ASN A 28 -7.34 16.76 6.78
C ASN A 28 -7.03 15.81 5.62
N THR A 29 -6.93 14.50 5.88
CA THR A 29 -6.59 13.49 4.87
C THR A 29 -7.43 12.24 5.08
N LEU A 30 -7.93 11.68 3.98
CA LEU A 30 -8.54 10.35 3.92
C LEU A 30 -7.85 9.54 2.85
N GLU A 31 -7.30 8.40 3.24
CA GLU A 31 -6.68 7.45 2.32
C GLU A 31 -7.64 6.31 2.03
N LEU A 32 -7.89 6.00 0.75
CA LEU A 32 -8.71 4.87 0.30
C LEU A 32 -7.81 3.70 -0.08
N TYR A 33 -7.81 2.65 0.73
CA TYR A 33 -7.08 1.41 0.43
C TYR A 33 -7.91 0.54 -0.51
N MET A 34 -7.52 0.51 -1.79
CA MET A 34 -8.37 -0.02 -2.85
C MET A 34 -7.89 -1.35 -3.44
N GLU A 35 -6.60 -1.67 -3.39
CA GLU A 35 -6.01 -2.80 -4.14
C GLU A 35 -6.40 -2.74 -5.64
N ASP A 36 -7.40 -3.52 -6.04
CA ASP A 36 -7.92 -3.62 -7.41
C ASP A 36 -9.36 -3.06 -7.57
N THR A 37 -9.92 -2.38 -6.55
CA THR A 37 -11.32 -1.89 -6.58
C THR A 37 -11.47 -0.50 -7.19
N TYR A 38 -10.80 -0.22 -8.30
CA TYR A 38 -10.94 1.00 -9.08
C TYR A 38 -10.71 0.72 -10.57
N GLU A 39 -11.19 1.61 -11.43
CA GLU A 39 -11.02 1.47 -12.88
C GLU A 39 -9.60 1.84 -13.31
N VAL A 40 -8.98 0.98 -14.14
CA VAL A 40 -7.74 1.25 -14.86
C VAL A 40 -8.02 1.29 -16.35
N GLU A 41 -7.70 2.41 -16.99
CA GLU A 41 -7.98 2.63 -18.41
C GLU A 41 -7.23 1.59 -19.28
N GLY A 42 -7.98 0.90 -20.13
CA GLY A 42 -7.47 -0.15 -21.02
C GLY A 42 -7.28 -1.52 -20.36
N GLU A 43 -7.72 -1.69 -19.08
CA GLU A 43 -7.63 -2.94 -18.34
C GLU A 43 -9.04 -3.40 -17.89
N PRO A 44 -9.86 -3.97 -18.78
CA PRO A 44 -11.25 -4.27 -18.47
C PRO A 44 -11.45 -5.39 -17.44
N TYR A 45 -10.40 -6.15 -17.15
CA TYR A 45 -10.43 -7.21 -16.14
C TYR A 45 -9.81 -6.79 -14.80
N PHE A 46 -9.25 -5.59 -14.71
CA PHE A 46 -8.76 -5.06 -13.43
C PHE A 46 -9.95 -4.83 -12.50
N GLY A 47 -9.91 -5.45 -11.32
CA GLY A 47 -11.03 -5.40 -10.38
C GLY A 47 -12.31 -6.11 -10.85
N TYR A 48 -12.22 -7.05 -11.78
CA TYR A 48 -13.37 -7.78 -12.32
C TYR A 48 -14.18 -8.46 -11.21
N LEU A 49 -15.49 -8.22 -11.19
CA LEU A 49 -16.44 -8.69 -10.17
C LEU A 49 -16.16 -8.24 -8.72
N ARG A 50 -15.35 -7.19 -8.53
CA ARG A 50 -15.01 -6.67 -7.19
C ARG A 50 -15.97 -5.57 -6.70
N GLY A 51 -16.83 -5.03 -7.54
CA GLY A 51 -17.67 -3.87 -7.20
C GLY A 51 -16.85 -2.59 -7.01
N GLY A 52 -15.77 -2.45 -7.80
CA GLY A 52 -14.88 -1.29 -7.75
C GLY A 52 -15.51 0.03 -8.14
N TYR A 53 -14.83 1.11 -7.81
CA TYR A 53 -15.24 2.48 -8.12
C TYR A 53 -14.91 2.83 -9.57
N SER A 54 -15.84 3.46 -10.24
CA SER A 54 -15.58 4.09 -11.54
C SER A 54 -14.74 5.35 -11.37
N THR A 55 -14.02 5.72 -12.44
CA THR A 55 -13.30 6.98 -12.53
C THR A 55 -14.17 8.20 -12.19
N THR A 56 -15.44 8.16 -12.63
CA THR A 56 -16.42 9.23 -12.36
C THR A 56 -16.77 9.31 -10.87
N GLU A 57 -17.02 8.19 -10.22
CA GLU A 57 -17.30 8.15 -8.78
C GLU A 57 -16.14 8.63 -7.95
N LEU A 58 -14.90 8.20 -8.27
CA LEU A 58 -13.71 8.66 -7.57
C LEU A 58 -13.45 10.16 -7.74
N LYS A 59 -13.65 10.72 -8.95
CA LYS A 59 -13.58 12.17 -9.18
C LYS A 59 -14.60 12.95 -8.36
N ASP A 60 -15.82 12.43 -8.25
CA ASP A 60 -16.86 13.05 -7.44
C ASP A 60 -16.55 12.99 -5.94
N LEU A 61 -15.94 11.89 -5.48
CA LEU A 61 -15.45 11.76 -4.12
C LEU A 61 -14.27 12.71 -3.83
N ASP A 62 -13.30 12.80 -4.74
CA ASP A 62 -12.13 13.67 -4.63
C ASP A 62 -12.56 15.14 -4.53
N LYS A 63 -13.45 15.58 -5.41
CA LYS A 63 -14.04 16.91 -5.36
C LYS A 63 -14.78 17.17 -4.04
N TYR A 64 -15.63 16.23 -3.61
CA TYR A 64 -16.36 16.36 -2.35
C TYR A 64 -15.44 16.46 -1.14
N ALA A 65 -14.40 15.63 -1.09
CA ALA A 65 -13.40 15.68 -0.01
C ALA A 65 -12.70 17.05 0.03
N ALA A 66 -12.28 17.56 -1.14
CA ALA A 66 -11.64 18.87 -1.24
C ALA A 66 -12.57 20.02 -0.76
N GLU A 67 -13.88 19.97 -1.07
CA GLU A 67 -14.88 20.94 -0.56
C GLU A 67 -15.01 20.90 0.97
N LYS A 68 -14.65 19.79 1.62
CA LYS A 68 -14.63 19.62 3.08
C LYS A 68 -13.26 19.87 3.71
N GLY A 69 -12.26 20.25 2.93
CA GLY A 69 -10.89 20.46 3.39
C GLY A 69 -10.13 19.17 3.67
N ILE A 70 -10.55 18.06 3.06
CA ILE A 70 -9.89 16.76 3.16
C ILE A 70 -9.20 16.43 1.83
N GLU A 71 -7.92 16.10 1.89
CA GLU A 71 -7.18 15.51 0.78
C GLU A 71 -7.55 14.03 0.67
N LEU A 72 -8.04 13.61 -0.51
CA LEU A 72 -8.34 12.21 -0.78
C LEU A 72 -7.13 11.54 -1.45
N VAL A 73 -6.50 10.60 -0.76
CA VAL A 73 -5.29 9.93 -1.19
C VAL A 73 -5.60 8.50 -1.65
N PRO A 74 -5.21 8.09 -2.87
CA PRO A 74 -5.32 6.70 -3.29
C PRO A 74 -4.26 5.84 -2.62
N SER A 75 -4.66 4.63 -2.20
CA SER A 75 -3.76 3.58 -1.75
C SER A 75 -4.01 2.34 -2.59
N ILE A 76 -2.99 1.94 -3.32
CA ILE A 76 -3.02 0.84 -4.28
C ILE A 76 -1.97 -0.21 -3.93
N GLN A 77 -1.90 -1.25 -4.71
CA GLN A 77 -0.84 -2.25 -4.62
C GLN A 77 -0.03 -2.28 -5.91
N THR A 78 1.28 -2.42 -5.81
CA THR A 78 2.18 -2.48 -6.97
C THR A 78 3.11 -3.70 -6.97
N LEU A 79 3.01 -4.57 -5.97
CA LEU A 79 3.85 -5.78 -5.87
C LEU A 79 3.09 -7.01 -5.39
N ALA A 80 2.42 -6.98 -4.24
CA ALA A 80 1.65 -8.10 -3.70
C ALA A 80 0.15 -7.76 -3.59
N HIS A 81 -0.64 -8.64 -2.97
CA HIS A 81 -2.10 -8.50 -2.80
C HIS A 81 -2.93 -8.51 -4.10
N PHE A 82 -2.39 -9.11 -5.17
CA PHE A 82 -3.10 -9.27 -6.45
C PHE A 82 -3.90 -10.57 -6.54
N ASN A 83 -4.42 -11.07 -5.41
CA ASN A 83 -5.15 -12.34 -5.32
C ASN A 83 -6.27 -12.51 -6.36
N ASN A 84 -6.95 -11.43 -6.75
CA ASN A 84 -8.04 -11.52 -7.71
C ASN A 84 -7.52 -11.51 -9.14
N LEU A 85 -6.52 -10.70 -9.45
CA LEU A 85 -5.88 -10.69 -10.75
C LEU A 85 -5.20 -12.03 -11.04
N ALA A 86 -4.54 -12.63 -10.06
CA ALA A 86 -3.85 -13.91 -10.18
C ALA A 86 -4.78 -15.08 -10.58
N LYS A 87 -6.10 -14.95 -10.36
CA LYS A 87 -7.10 -15.93 -10.79
C LYS A 87 -7.51 -15.79 -12.26
N LEU A 88 -7.15 -14.69 -12.90
CA LEU A 88 -7.57 -14.36 -14.25
C LEU A 88 -6.47 -14.71 -15.26
N PRO A 89 -6.72 -15.60 -16.24
CA PRO A 89 -5.71 -15.98 -17.25
C PRO A 89 -5.12 -14.79 -18.00
N HIS A 90 -5.85 -13.68 -18.08
CA HIS A 90 -5.39 -12.44 -18.71
C HIS A 90 -4.10 -11.88 -18.08
N TYR A 91 -3.91 -12.10 -16.78
CA TYR A 91 -2.76 -11.60 -16.02
C TYR A 91 -1.73 -12.68 -15.65
N GLU A 92 -1.88 -13.90 -16.16
CA GLU A 92 -0.98 -15.03 -15.85
C GLU A 92 0.51 -14.69 -16.10
N ASP A 93 0.79 -13.95 -17.18
CA ASP A 93 2.15 -13.58 -17.58
C ASP A 93 2.86 -12.63 -16.59
N ILE A 94 2.12 -11.89 -15.79
CA ILE A 94 2.65 -10.92 -14.84
C ILE A 94 2.61 -11.38 -13.39
N ILE A 95 2.17 -12.60 -13.12
CA ILE A 95 2.19 -13.18 -11.77
C ILE A 95 3.44 -14.04 -11.60
N ASP A 96 4.20 -13.76 -10.55
CA ASP A 96 5.37 -14.56 -10.15
C ASP A 96 4.94 -15.80 -9.37
N ILE A 97 4.37 -15.59 -8.19
CA ILE A 97 3.90 -16.65 -7.29
C ILE A 97 2.74 -16.14 -6.41
N GLY A 98 1.70 -16.93 -6.27
CA GLY A 98 0.54 -16.58 -5.44
C GLY A 98 -0.14 -15.30 -5.94
N ASP A 99 -0.01 -14.23 -5.19
CA ASP A 99 -0.56 -12.91 -5.48
C ASP A 99 0.51 -11.83 -5.73
N ILE A 100 1.75 -12.25 -5.96
CA ILE A 100 2.90 -11.39 -6.15
C ILE A 100 3.17 -11.20 -7.64
N LEU A 101 3.40 -9.96 -8.05
CA LEU A 101 3.73 -9.63 -9.44
C LEU A 101 5.15 -10.12 -9.80
N LEU A 102 5.31 -10.50 -11.07
CA LEU A 102 6.59 -10.83 -11.66
C LEU A 102 7.39 -9.54 -11.87
N VAL A 103 8.44 -9.36 -11.08
CA VAL A 103 9.36 -8.22 -11.18
C VAL A 103 10.28 -8.35 -12.41
N GLU A 104 10.90 -7.25 -12.82
CA GLU A 104 11.75 -7.19 -14.04
C GLU A 104 11.02 -7.63 -15.33
N ASN A 105 9.69 -7.51 -15.36
CA ASN A 105 8.84 -7.87 -16.50
C ASN A 105 8.15 -6.63 -17.08
N ASP A 106 8.34 -6.38 -18.38
CA ASP A 106 7.81 -5.20 -19.06
C ASP A 106 6.28 -5.11 -19.02
N LYS A 107 5.56 -6.23 -19.04
CA LYS A 107 4.09 -6.24 -18.94
C LYS A 107 3.62 -5.82 -17.56
N THR A 108 4.35 -6.19 -16.50
CA THR A 108 4.10 -5.75 -15.13
C THR A 108 4.20 -4.24 -15.04
N TYR A 109 5.27 -3.66 -15.56
CA TYR A 109 5.46 -2.21 -15.51
C TYR A 109 4.52 -1.46 -16.45
N ALA A 110 4.09 -2.07 -17.56
CA ALA A 110 3.05 -1.49 -18.42
C ALA A 110 1.69 -1.42 -17.70
N LEU A 111 1.33 -2.42 -16.89
CA LEU A 111 0.14 -2.35 -16.04
C LEU A 111 0.28 -1.25 -14.99
N ILE A 112 1.41 -1.20 -14.27
CA ILE A 112 1.66 -0.18 -13.24
C ILE A 112 1.61 1.24 -13.84
N ASP A 113 2.17 1.46 -15.03
CA ASP A 113 2.09 2.76 -15.73
C ASP A 113 0.62 3.16 -16.02
N LYS A 114 -0.22 2.23 -16.49
CA LYS A 114 -1.66 2.46 -16.68
C LYS A 114 -2.39 2.77 -15.37
N MET A 115 -2.00 2.11 -14.27
CA MET A 115 -2.55 2.39 -12.94
C MET A 115 -2.26 3.85 -12.55
N PHE A 116 -1.00 4.29 -12.60
CA PHE A 116 -0.62 5.68 -12.30
C PHE A 116 -1.26 6.69 -13.27
N ALA A 117 -1.34 6.38 -14.56
CA ALA A 117 -2.03 7.21 -15.54
C ALA A 117 -3.50 7.42 -15.19
N SER A 118 -4.19 6.35 -14.73
CA SER A 118 -5.58 6.42 -14.31
C SER A 118 -5.75 7.24 -13.03
N LEU A 119 -4.88 7.03 -12.03
CA LEU A 119 -4.91 7.79 -10.77
C LEU A 119 -4.63 9.29 -11.01
N SER A 120 -3.67 9.63 -11.86
CA SER A 120 -3.32 11.03 -12.15
C SER A 120 -4.45 11.83 -12.78
N LYS A 121 -5.33 11.14 -13.54
CA LYS A 121 -6.53 11.72 -14.15
C LYS A 121 -7.72 11.79 -13.17
N THR A 122 -7.66 11.05 -12.08
CA THR A 122 -8.79 10.81 -11.18
C THR A 122 -8.69 11.63 -9.90
N PHE A 123 -7.52 11.65 -9.26
CA PHE A 123 -7.28 12.33 -7.99
C PHE A 123 -6.52 13.65 -8.17
N THR A 124 -6.85 14.64 -7.35
CA THR A 124 -6.11 15.90 -7.25
C THR A 124 -4.87 15.76 -6.38
N SER A 125 -4.89 14.87 -5.39
CA SER A 125 -3.70 14.52 -4.60
C SER A 125 -2.54 14.06 -5.48
N ARG A 126 -1.33 14.44 -5.07
CA ARG A 126 -0.08 13.92 -5.66
C ARG A 126 0.67 13.00 -4.71
N ILE A 127 -0.02 12.50 -3.70
CA ILE A 127 0.44 11.41 -2.84
C ILE A 127 -0.30 10.14 -3.26
N VAL A 128 0.41 9.01 -3.30
CA VAL A 128 -0.18 7.69 -3.49
C VAL A 128 0.57 6.66 -2.63
N ASN A 129 -0.16 5.84 -1.89
CA ASN A 129 0.42 4.68 -1.23
C ASN A 129 0.48 3.52 -2.23
N ILE A 130 1.67 3.01 -2.47
CA ILE A 130 1.95 1.97 -3.48
C ILE A 130 1.92 0.55 -2.92
N GLY A 131 1.66 0.39 -1.62
CA GLY A 131 1.62 -0.90 -0.95
C GLY A 131 3.01 -1.51 -0.79
N MET A 132 3.30 -2.57 -1.51
CA MET A 132 4.53 -3.39 -1.49
C MET A 132 4.76 -4.16 -0.19
N ASP A 133 3.75 -4.27 0.66
CA ASP A 133 3.77 -5.07 1.88
C ASP A 133 3.60 -6.57 1.58
N GLU A 134 4.05 -7.37 2.52
CA GLU A 134 3.85 -8.83 2.59
C GLU A 134 4.25 -9.65 1.34
N ALA A 135 5.08 -9.12 0.46
CA ALA A 135 5.62 -9.82 -0.71
C ALA A 135 6.66 -10.89 -0.33
N HIS A 136 6.26 -11.81 0.57
CA HIS A 136 7.17 -12.77 1.21
C HIS A 136 7.92 -13.68 0.27
N TYR A 137 7.39 -13.94 -0.92
CA TYR A 137 7.95 -14.89 -1.89
C TYR A 137 8.42 -14.22 -3.18
N ILE A 138 8.67 -12.91 -3.17
CA ILE A 138 9.19 -12.18 -4.35
C ILE A 138 10.38 -12.92 -4.96
N GLY A 139 10.32 -13.17 -6.26
CA GLY A 139 11.38 -13.82 -7.01
C GLY A 139 11.55 -15.33 -6.76
N LEU A 140 10.59 -15.98 -6.08
CA LEU A 140 10.67 -17.42 -5.77
C LEU A 140 9.67 -18.28 -6.56
N GLY A 141 9.00 -17.73 -7.56
CA GLY A 141 8.10 -18.44 -8.45
C GLY A 141 8.60 -18.48 -9.89
N LYS A 142 7.82 -17.92 -10.82
CA LYS A 142 8.16 -17.85 -12.24
C LYS A 142 9.52 -17.18 -12.48
N TYR A 143 9.83 -16.13 -11.70
CA TYR A 143 11.13 -15.47 -11.77
C TYR A 143 12.29 -16.45 -11.53
N LEU A 144 12.18 -17.29 -10.48
CA LEU A 144 13.20 -18.29 -10.16
C LEU A 144 13.37 -19.32 -11.28
N ASP A 145 12.26 -19.76 -11.88
CA ASP A 145 12.26 -20.74 -12.96
C ASP A 145 12.93 -20.18 -14.25
N GLU A 146 12.73 -18.90 -14.54
CA GLU A 146 13.21 -18.26 -15.77
C GLU A 146 14.64 -17.70 -15.64
N HIS A 147 15.01 -17.17 -14.45
CA HIS A 147 16.24 -16.39 -14.26
C HIS A 147 17.20 -16.98 -13.22
N GLY A 148 16.77 -18.01 -12.47
CA GLY A 148 17.52 -18.50 -11.32
C GLY A 148 17.36 -17.61 -10.08
N TYR A 149 18.04 -17.98 -9.00
CA TYR A 149 17.96 -17.24 -7.73
C TYR A 149 18.69 -15.89 -7.83
N LYS A 150 17.98 -14.82 -7.46
CA LYS A 150 18.54 -13.49 -7.23
C LYS A 150 18.22 -13.04 -5.79
N ASN A 151 19.05 -12.19 -5.22
CA ASN A 151 18.81 -11.65 -3.89
C ASN A 151 17.47 -10.90 -3.86
N ARG A 152 16.57 -11.33 -2.98
CA ARG A 152 15.20 -10.79 -2.89
C ARG A 152 15.17 -9.32 -2.49
N TYR A 153 16.16 -8.88 -1.72
CA TYR A 153 16.31 -7.47 -1.34
C TYR A 153 16.66 -6.60 -2.55
N GLU A 154 17.55 -7.11 -3.42
CA GLU A 154 17.88 -6.43 -4.68
C GLU A 154 16.68 -6.38 -5.63
N LEU A 155 15.89 -7.47 -5.69
CA LEU A 155 14.65 -7.49 -6.47
C LEU A 155 13.64 -6.46 -5.97
N LEU A 156 13.45 -6.37 -4.65
CA LEU A 156 12.55 -5.38 -4.04
C LEU A 156 12.99 -3.95 -4.36
N LEU A 157 14.28 -3.64 -4.19
CA LEU A 157 14.82 -2.30 -4.44
C LEU A 157 14.76 -1.93 -5.93
N GLY A 158 15.12 -2.83 -6.83
CA GLY A 158 15.03 -2.59 -8.27
C GLY A 158 13.58 -2.40 -8.73
N HIS A 159 12.65 -3.14 -8.15
CA HIS A 159 11.22 -2.96 -8.41
C HIS A 159 10.72 -1.60 -7.90
N LEU A 160 11.09 -1.23 -6.67
CA LEU A 160 10.75 0.07 -6.09
C LEU A 160 11.29 1.24 -6.94
N GLU A 161 12.54 1.17 -7.36
CA GLU A 161 13.14 2.18 -8.24
C GLU A 161 12.34 2.33 -9.53
N ARG A 162 11.97 1.21 -10.16
CA ARG A 162 11.18 1.22 -11.40
C ARG A 162 9.78 1.79 -11.21
N VAL A 163 9.12 1.45 -10.11
CA VAL A 163 7.80 2.02 -9.76
C VAL A 163 7.90 3.51 -9.47
N ALA A 164 8.94 3.94 -8.76
CA ALA A 164 9.19 5.36 -8.48
C ALA A 164 9.45 6.18 -9.75
N GLU A 165 10.20 5.64 -10.71
CA GLU A 165 10.40 6.27 -12.04
C GLU A 165 9.07 6.43 -12.81
N ILE A 166 8.20 5.42 -12.73
CA ILE A 166 6.88 5.48 -13.37
C ILE A 166 6.01 6.54 -12.68
N ALA A 167 5.98 6.56 -11.36
CA ALA A 167 5.21 7.54 -10.58
C ALA A 167 5.66 8.99 -10.84
N ASP A 168 6.96 9.21 -10.97
CA ASP A 168 7.56 10.52 -11.23
C ASP A 168 7.06 11.14 -12.55
N LYS A 169 6.79 10.34 -13.58
CA LYS A 169 6.17 10.81 -14.84
C LYS A 169 4.83 11.52 -14.62
N TYR A 170 4.12 11.17 -13.53
CA TYR A 170 2.81 11.71 -13.17
C TYR A 170 2.88 12.69 -12.00
N GLY A 171 4.07 12.95 -11.47
CA GLY A 171 4.34 13.89 -10.38
C GLY A 171 3.88 13.40 -9.02
N PHE A 172 3.90 12.09 -8.76
CA PHE A 172 3.51 11.52 -7.47
C PHE A 172 4.68 11.41 -6.49
N THR A 173 4.40 11.74 -5.23
CA THR A 173 5.15 11.30 -4.06
C THR A 173 4.55 9.99 -3.57
N LEU A 174 5.40 9.03 -3.23
CA LEU A 174 5.01 7.68 -2.88
C LEU A 174 5.05 7.45 -1.38
N HIS A 175 3.99 6.88 -0.82
CA HIS A 175 4.02 6.20 0.46
C HIS A 175 4.19 4.70 0.23
N MET A 176 4.99 4.02 1.04
CA MET A 176 5.24 2.59 0.94
C MET A 176 5.24 1.96 2.33
N TRP A 177 4.59 0.81 2.48
CA TRP A 177 4.72 0.03 3.71
C TRP A 177 6.15 -0.46 3.90
N SER A 178 6.69 -0.30 5.09
CA SER A 178 8.12 -0.51 5.38
C SER A 178 8.48 -1.96 5.72
N ASP A 179 7.50 -2.83 5.94
CA ASP A 179 7.71 -4.16 6.52
C ASP A 179 8.69 -5.05 5.72
N MET A 180 8.67 -4.97 4.39
CA MET A 180 9.52 -5.80 3.56
C MET A 180 11.01 -5.52 3.73
N PHE A 181 11.40 -4.29 4.06
CA PHE A 181 12.80 -3.95 4.37
C PHE A 181 13.30 -4.65 5.63
N PHE A 182 12.42 -4.92 6.57
CA PHE A 182 12.75 -5.69 7.77
C PHE A 182 12.61 -7.19 7.54
N ARG A 183 11.51 -7.63 6.93
CA ARG A 183 11.19 -9.05 6.78
C ARG A 183 12.23 -9.83 5.99
N ILE A 184 12.76 -9.27 4.91
CA ILE A 184 13.76 -9.96 4.09
C ILE A 184 15.06 -10.17 4.86
N GLU A 185 15.51 -9.16 5.61
CA GLU A 185 16.76 -9.20 6.38
C GLU A 185 16.63 -10.00 7.68
N ASN A 186 15.42 -10.18 8.21
CA ASN A 186 15.18 -10.80 9.52
C ASN A 186 14.38 -12.12 9.45
N CYS A 187 14.58 -12.90 8.40
CA CYS A 187 13.92 -14.21 8.23
C CYS A 187 12.38 -14.15 8.37
N GLY A 188 11.76 -13.11 7.82
CA GLY A 188 10.31 -12.90 7.83
C GLY A 188 9.78 -12.08 9.02
N LYS A 189 10.63 -11.73 10.00
CA LYS A 189 10.22 -10.90 11.14
C LYS A 189 10.14 -9.43 10.75
N TYR A 190 9.05 -8.78 11.14
CA TYR A 190 8.87 -7.34 11.00
C TYR A 190 9.13 -6.61 12.33
N TYR A 191 8.69 -7.19 13.44
CA TYR A 191 8.80 -6.58 14.76
C TYR A 191 9.88 -7.25 15.61
N GLY A 192 10.58 -6.48 16.45
CA GLY A 192 11.56 -7.01 17.39
C GLY A 192 12.60 -5.99 17.84
N LYS A 193 13.35 -6.35 18.89
CA LYS A 193 14.39 -5.48 19.48
C LYS A 193 15.72 -5.50 18.73
N ASP A 194 16.04 -6.62 18.09
CA ASP A 194 17.36 -6.86 17.46
C ASP A 194 17.19 -7.05 15.94
N LEU A 195 16.47 -6.14 15.30
CA LEU A 195 16.26 -6.20 13.86
C LEU A 195 17.48 -5.67 13.12
N CYS A 196 17.95 -6.47 12.15
CA CYS A 196 18.92 -6.01 11.18
C CYS A 196 18.23 -5.12 10.16
N VAL A 197 18.91 -4.06 9.79
CA VAL A 197 18.53 -3.18 8.66
C VAL A 197 19.75 -3.07 7.77
N SER A 198 19.56 -3.22 6.46
CA SER A 198 20.65 -3.14 5.48
C SER A 198 21.39 -1.81 5.60
N GLU A 199 22.71 -1.87 5.59
CA GLU A 199 23.54 -0.65 5.57
C GLU A 199 23.23 0.19 4.34
N ASN A 200 23.18 1.50 4.51
CA ASN A 200 22.89 2.48 3.47
C ASN A 200 21.52 2.31 2.78
N LEU A 201 20.53 1.70 3.46
CA LEU A 201 19.18 1.55 2.93
C LEU A 201 18.57 2.91 2.54
N SER A 202 18.79 3.94 3.36
CA SER A 202 18.30 5.30 3.09
C SER A 202 18.76 5.86 1.75
N GLU A 203 19.96 5.50 1.30
CA GLU A 203 20.52 5.94 0.03
C GLU A 203 19.94 5.18 -1.18
N LYS A 204 19.37 3.99 -0.93
CA LYS A 204 18.78 3.11 -1.95
C LYS A 204 17.28 3.35 -2.14
N ILE A 205 16.62 4.00 -1.19
CA ILE A 205 15.21 4.37 -1.30
C ILE A 205 15.11 5.65 -2.14
N PRO A 206 14.34 5.65 -3.24
CA PRO A 206 14.14 6.84 -4.06
C PRO A 206 13.67 8.05 -3.24
N ALA A 207 14.11 9.26 -3.63
CA ALA A 207 13.86 10.48 -2.85
C ALA A 207 12.37 10.83 -2.73
N ASN A 208 11.56 10.43 -3.71
CA ASN A 208 10.11 10.62 -3.73
C ASN A 208 9.32 9.52 -2.99
N VAL A 209 9.99 8.63 -2.23
CA VAL A 209 9.36 7.57 -1.45
C VAL A 209 9.44 7.87 0.03
N GLU A 210 8.32 7.89 0.72
CA GLU A 210 8.18 8.00 2.17
C GLU A 210 7.73 6.66 2.76
N LEU A 211 8.33 6.26 3.88
CA LEU A 211 8.01 4.98 4.52
C LEU A 211 6.81 5.11 5.45
N VAL A 212 6.00 4.08 5.50
CA VAL A 212 4.89 3.94 6.44
C VAL A 212 5.13 2.73 7.35
N TYR A 213 5.34 3.00 8.62
CA TYR A 213 5.37 1.98 9.67
C TYR A 213 3.95 1.62 10.06
N TRP A 214 3.57 0.35 9.97
CA TRP A 214 2.27 -0.12 10.41
C TRP A 214 2.40 -1.09 11.59
N ASP A 215 1.54 -0.90 12.60
CA ASP A 215 1.47 -1.79 13.75
C ASP A 215 0.06 -1.78 14.36
N TYR A 216 -0.53 -2.98 14.41
CA TYR A 216 -1.89 -3.19 14.91
C TYR A 216 -1.91 -4.15 16.10
N TYR A 217 -0.74 -4.70 16.50
CA TYR A 217 -0.64 -5.90 17.31
C TYR A 217 -0.05 -5.65 18.69
N HIS A 218 0.70 -4.60 18.87
CA HIS A 218 1.34 -4.32 20.15
C HIS A 218 0.44 -3.46 21.05
N THR A 219 0.64 -3.60 22.35
CA THR A 219 -0.11 -2.89 23.38
C THR A 219 0.79 -2.27 24.45
N GLU A 220 2.10 -2.39 24.27
CA GLU A 220 3.12 -1.80 25.16
C GLU A 220 3.89 -0.73 24.41
N THR A 221 4.11 0.41 25.04
CA THR A 221 4.80 1.57 24.43
C THR A 221 6.24 1.26 23.98
N GLU A 222 6.94 0.38 24.73
CA GLU A 222 8.30 -0.04 24.39
C GLU A 222 8.43 -0.69 23.01
N ASP A 223 7.40 -1.41 22.56
CA ASP A 223 7.42 -2.06 21.24
C ASP A 223 7.38 -1.01 20.13
N TYR A 224 6.48 -0.02 20.26
CA TYR A 224 6.39 1.12 19.32
C TYR A 224 7.66 1.95 19.31
N GLU A 225 8.21 2.31 20.49
CA GLU A 225 9.46 3.07 20.58
C GLU A 225 10.63 2.33 19.89
N THR A 226 10.69 1.01 20.05
CA THR A 226 11.71 0.17 19.44
C THR A 226 11.62 0.24 17.91
N MET A 227 10.43 0.05 17.37
CA MET A 227 10.21 0.10 15.92
C MET A 227 10.38 1.51 15.35
N MET A 228 9.95 2.55 16.06
CA MET A 228 10.18 3.94 15.66
C MET A 228 11.67 4.27 15.59
N LYS A 229 12.49 3.78 16.53
CA LYS A 229 13.95 3.95 16.50
C LYS A 229 14.56 3.23 15.29
N ALA A 230 14.08 2.02 14.97
CA ALA A 230 14.55 1.27 13.80
C ALA A 230 14.21 2.01 12.49
N HIS A 231 12.99 2.58 12.37
CA HIS A 231 12.60 3.38 11.21
C HIS A 231 13.39 4.67 11.07
N LYS A 232 13.64 5.39 12.17
CA LYS A 232 14.51 6.58 12.19
C LYS A 232 15.94 6.30 11.75
N ALA A 233 16.43 5.10 11.95
CA ALA A 233 17.75 4.69 11.46
C ALA A 233 17.78 4.52 9.93
N ILE A 234 16.63 4.27 9.29
CA ILE A 234 16.48 4.20 7.83
C ILE A 234 16.24 5.61 7.25
N LYS A 235 15.23 6.30 7.75
CA LYS A 235 14.82 7.63 7.30
C LYS A 235 14.30 8.44 8.49
N ASN A 236 14.73 9.69 8.65
CA ASN A 236 14.34 10.50 9.81
C ASN A 236 12.83 10.72 9.91
N ASP A 237 12.19 10.89 8.76
CA ASP A 237 10.76 11.10 8.64
C ASP A 237 10.08 9.85 8.06
N PHE A 238 9.04 9.40 8.73
CA PHE A 238 8.19 8.29 8.30
C PHE A 238 6.79 8.47 8.87
N TRP A 239 5.82 7.83 8.25
CA TRP A 239 4.44 7.81 8.70
C TRP A 239 4.18 6.63 9.63
N PHE A 240 3.21 6.79 10.53
CA PHE A 240 2.74 5.69 11.37
C PHE A 240 1.27 5.37 11.05
N ALA A 241 0.97 4.09 10.87
CA ALA A 241 -0.37 3.55 10.67
C ALA A 241 -0.74 2.60 11.80
N GLY A 242 -1.59 3.06 12.70
CA GLY A 242 -2.27 2.21 13.68
C GLY A 242 -3.53 1.56 13.10
N GLY A 243 -4.14 0.65 13.82
CA GLY A 243 -5.28 -0.11 13.33
C GLY A 243 -6.52 -0.06 14.21
N ALA A 244 -7.66 0.22 13.60
CA ALA A 244 -8.97 0.00 14.22
C ALA A 244 -9.42 -1.44 13.95
N TRP A 245 -9.30 -2.32 14.95
CA TRP A 245 -9.55 -3.76 14.83
C TRP A 245 -11.00 -4.10 14.46
N CYS A 246 -11.30 -4.08 13.18
CA CYS A 246 -12.60 -4.48 12.63
C CYS A 246 -12.53 -5.69 11.68
N TRP A 247 -11.36 -6.31 11.52
CA TRP A 247 -11.12 -7.45 10.63
C TRP A 247 -11.00 -8.80 11.33
N GLY A 248 -10.90 -8.84 12.67
CA GLY A 248 -10.67 -10.06 13.44
C GLY A 248 -11.92 -10.87 13.77
N GLY A 249 -13.13 -10.48 13.32
CA GLY A 249 -14.37 -11.18 13.64
C GLY A 249 -15.62 -10.45 13.15
N PHE A 250 -16.79 -10.85 13.63
CA PHE A 250 -18.09 -10.27 13.23
C PHE A 250 -18.36 -8.88 13.83
N ALA A 251 -17.60 -8.47 14.84
CA ALA A 251 -17.75 -7.18 15.49
C ALA A 251 -16.37 -6.54 15.70
N PRO A 252 -16.28 -5.18 15.68
CA PRO A 252 -15.05 -4.48 15.99
C PRO A 252 -14.52 -4.82 17.39
N PHE A 253 -13.21 -5.05 17.50
CA PHE A 253 -12.56 -5.32 18.77
C PHE A 253 -12.05 -4.01 19.40
N ASN A 254 -12.98 -3.12 19.75
CA ASN A 254 -12.70 -1.76 20.21
C ASN A 254 -11.79 -1.70 21.46
N CYS A 255 -11.93 -2.64 22.40
CA CYS A 255 -11.07 -2.65 23.58
C CYS A 255 -9.60 -2.84 23.22
N TYR A 256 -9.31 -3.70 22.24
CA TYR A 256 -7.95 -3.91 21.75
C TYR A 256 -7.44 -2.68 20.97
N THR A 257 -8.28 -2.14 20.08
CA THR A 257 -7.98 -0.90 19.35
C THR A 257 -7.56 0.23 20.29
N LEU A 258 -8.38 0.49 21.33
CA LEU A 258 -8.09 1.56 22.28
C LEU A 258 -6.79 1.30 23.05
N LYS A 259 -6.52 0.04 23.45
CA LYS A 259 -5.29 -0.31 24.16
C LYS A 259 -4.06 -0.14 23.27
N SER A 260 -4.10 -0.65 22.04
CA SER A 260 -3.02 -0.54 21.05
C SER A 260 -2.74 0.92 20.69
N MET A 261 -3.77 1.69 20.34
CA MET A 261 -3.60 3.09 19.96
C MET A 261 -3.12 3.97 21.12
N LYS A 262 -3.54 3.68 22.37
CA LYS A 262 -3.03 4.39 23.54
C LYS A 262 -1.54 4.13 23.79
N ALA A 263 -1.06 2.92 23.49
CA ALA A 263 0.35 2.59 23.62
C ALA A 263 1.20 3.22 22.51
N ALA A 264 0.61 3.40 21.31
CA ALA A 264 1.28 3.98 20.14
C ALA A 264 1.40 5.52 20.17
N MET A 265 0.50 6.20 20.91
CA MET A 265 0.44 7.66 21.04
C MET A 265 1.25 8.17 22.24
#